data_082c9d706a2085f9db8167059d0c8274
#
_entry.id   082c9d706a2085f9db8167059d0c8274
#
_cell.length_a   1.000
_cell.length_b   1.000
_cell.length_c   1.000
_cell.angle_alpha   90.00
_cell.angle_beta   90.00
_cell.angle_gamma   90.00
#
_symmetry.space_group_name_H-M   'P 1'
#
loop_
_entity.id
_entity.type
_entity.pdbx_description
1 polymer ?
#
loop_
_entity_poly.entity_id
_entity_poly.type
_entity_poly.pdbx_seq_one_letter_code
_entity_poly.pdbx_strand_id
1 'polypeptide(L)'
;MSAVDTKRAARLVYKALHTTLVAENDLEYRELLALYRADPDFAKVVAEIAEGLELRVSDFTERGLVVVPASRESRFAFRLTDIRTGMPPEQKAALLLAHVAIASVFFPTTEGLEDEGYTPRPASVAQFRDALYGLARRLKETEGVEVEMTQELAPGWEYITSLPVAVPTAQRAAFNSVVGFIRLALGNMAQNGLLLLNRDTGDDAALYTPRYRLRVQLRELALRRLFEVAQRAVRENAEINTPLTR
;
A
#
# COMPACT_ATOMS: atom_id res chain seq x y z
N MET A 1 -4.45 -37.43 -4.13
CA MET A 1 -5.06 -36.09 -3.92
C MET A 1 -6.57 -36.29 -3.78
N SER A 2 -7.13 -35.92 -2.64
CA SER A 2 -8.56 -36.06 -2.37
C SER A 2 -9.34 -34.85 -2.91
N ALA A 3 -10.57 -35.04 -3.42
CA ALA A 3 -11.46 -33.93 -3.82
C ALA A 3 -11.75 -32.98 -2.64
N VAL A 4 -11.66 -33.47 -1.41
CA VAL A 4 -11.78 -32.68 -0.18
C VAL A 4 -10.61 -31.69 -0.05
N ASP A 5 -9.38 -32.11 -0.36
CA ASP A 5 -8.18 -31.27 -0.24
C ASP A 5 -8.21 -30.14 -1.28
N THR A 6 -8.63 -30.42 -2.51
CA THR A 6 -8.80 -29.42 -3.55
C THR A 6 -9.81 -28.33 -3.15
N LYS A 7 -10.95 -28.72 -2.56
CA LYS A 7 -11.96 -27.78 -2.07
C LYS A 7 -11.42 -26.92 -0.93
N ARG A 8 -10.68 -27.52 0.02
CA ARG A 8 -10.06 -26.78 1.14
C ARG A 8 -8.98 -25.81 0.65
N ALA A 9 -8.16 -26.23 -0.33
CA ALA A 9 -7.16 -25.37 -0.92
C ALA A 9 -7.77 -24.17 -1.67
N ALA A 10 -8.83 -24.40 -2.47
CA ALA A 10 -9.59 -23.33 -3.11
C ALA A 10 -10.20 -22.37 -2.07
N ARG A 11 -10.68 -22.91 -0.94
CA ARG A 11 -11.20 -22.11 0.17
C ARG A 11 -10.12 -21.22 0.80
N LEU A 12 -8.90 -21.75 0.95
CA LEU A 12 -7.77 -20.97 1.47
C LEU A 12 -7.42 -19.81 0.53
N VAL A 13 -7.33 -20.04 -0.78
CA VAL A 13 -7.09 -18.98 -1.77
C VAL A 13 -8.21 -17.93 -1.76
N TYR A 14 -9.47 -18.35 -1.70
CA TYR A 14 -10.61 -17.46 -1.56
C TYR A 14 -10.49 -16.55 -0.34
N LYS A 15 -10.17 -17.13 0.84
CA LYS A 15 -9.98 -16.35 2.07
C LYS A 15 -8.79 -15.38 1.98
N ALA A 16 -7.71 -15.79 1.32
CA ALA A 16 -6.55 -14.92 1.06
C ALA A 16 -6.89 -13.73 0.14
N LEU A 17 -7.82 -13.90 -0.80
CA LEU A 17 -8.29 -12.82 -1.68
C LEU A 17 -9.27 -11.87 -0.99
N HIS A 18 -9.90 -12.30 0.09
CA HIS A 18 -10.90 -11.49 0.78
C HIS A 18 -10.25 -10.36 1.59
N THR A 19 -10.40 -9.13 1.14
CA THR A 19 -9.65 -7.96 1.66
C THR A 19 -9.97 -7.60 3.11
N THR A 20 -11.16 -7.90 3.60
CA THR A 20 -11.60 -7.56 4.96
C THR A 20 -11.43 -8.70 5.96
N LEU A 21 -11.17 -9.92 5.48
CA LEU A 21 -11.05 -11.10 6.32
C LEU A 21 -9.71 -11.11 7.05
N VAL A 22 -9.74 -11.43 8.34
CA VAL A 22 -8.57 -11.52 9.20
C VAL A 22 -8.54 -12.91 9.81
N ALA A 23 -7.42 -13.61 9.71
CA ALA A 23 -7.29 -14.98 10.20
C ALA A 23 -7.58 -15.12 11.71
N GLU A 24 -7.24 -14.08 12.49
CA GLU A 24 -7.50 -14.04 13.94
C GLU A 24 -8.99 -14.21 14.28
N ASN A 25 -9.88 -13.72 13.41
CA ASN A 25 -11.32 -13.72 13.62
C ASN A 25 -12.07 -14.81 12.83
N ASP A 26 -11.36 -15.70 12.14
CA ASP A 26 -11.93 -16.76 11.31
C ASP A 26 -11.28 -18.11 11.63
N LEU A 27 -12.01 -18.98 12.33
CA LEU A 27 -11.51 -20.28 12.75
C LEU A 27 -11.13 -21.16 11.56
N GLU A 28 -11.99 -21.23 10.53
CA GLU A 28 -11.70 -22.02 9.33
C GLU A 28 -10.44 -21.53 8.61
N TYR A 29 -10.23 -20.22 8.56
CA TYR A 29 -9.02 -19.66 7.96
C TYR A 29 -7.77 -20.07 8.73
N ARG A 30 -7.79 -20.03 10.06
CA ARG A 30 -6.67 -20.48 10.91
C ARG A 30 -6.39 -21.97 10.72
N GLU A 31 -7.41 -22.81 10.65
CA GLU A 31 -7.27 -24.25 10.41
C GLU A 31 -6.63 -24.52 9.04
N LEU A 32 -7.08 -23.81 7.99
CA LEU A 32 -6.51 -23.93 6.65
C LEU A 32 -5.05 -23.43 6.58
N LEU A 33 -4.71 -22.37 7.30
CA LEU A 33 -3.32 -21.89 7.42
C LEU A 33 -2.45 -22.90 8.18
N ALA A 34 -2.96 -23.50 9.24
CA ALA A 34 -2.24 -24.55 9.96
C ALA A 34 -2.00 -25.80 9.05
N LEU A 35 -2.99 -26.17 8.26
CA LEU A 35 -2.85 -27.26 7.28
C LEU A 35 -1.81 -26.90 6.19
N TYR A 36 -1.84 -25.68 5.66
CA TYR A 36 -0.87 -25.18 4.68
C TYR A 36 0.58 -25.27 5.20
N ARG A 37 0.79 -24.97 6.49
CA ARG A 37 2.09 -25.10 7.15
C ARG A 37 2.53 -26.55 7.35
N ALA A 38 1.59 -27.42 7.73
CA ALA A 38 1.89 -28.79 8.14
C ALA A 38 2.00 -29.77 6.99
N ASP A 39 1.34 -29.51 5.86
CA ASP A 39 1.21 -30.44 4.74
C ASP A 39 1.74 -29.81 3.43
N PRO A 40 2.97 -30.22 2.99
CA PRO A 40 3.55 -29.74 1.74
C PRO A 40 2.73 -30.09 0.49
N ASP A 41 2.03 -31.23 0.48
CA ASP A 41 1.19 -31.62 -0.66
C ASP A 41 -0.04 -30.71 -0.75
N PHE A 42 -0.63 -30.35 0.39
CA PHE A 42 -1.69 -29.36 0.44
C PHE A 42 -1.20 -27.98 0.00
N ALA A 43 -0.03 -27.55 0.43
CA ALA A 43 0.58 -26.27 0.02
C ALA A 43 0.80 -26.22 -1.49
N LYS A 44 1.24 -27.33 -2.10
CA LYS A 44 1.38 -27.44 -3.56
C LYS A 44 0.03 -27.27 -4.29
N VAL A 45 -1.03 -27.89 -3.81
CA VAL A 45 -2.38 -27.72 -4.39
C VAL A 45 -2.85 -26.28 -4.28
N VAL A 46 -2.58 -25.61 -3.15
CA VAL A 46 -2.90 -24.18 -2.98
C VAL A 46 -2.18 -23.32 -4.02
N ALA A 47 -0.87 -23.61 -4.25
CA ALA A 47 -0.09 -22.87 -5.25
C ALA A 47 -0.60 -23.12 -6.67
N GLU A 48 -0.95 -24.36 -7.04
CA GLU A 48 -1.54 -24.71 -8.35
C GLU A 48 -2.89 -24.02 -8.58
N ILE A 49 -3.73 -23.91 -7.55
CA ILE A 49 -5.00 -23.18 -7.63
C ILE A 49 -4.74 -21.67 -7.78
N ALA A 50 -3.79 -21.11 -7.04
CA ALA A 50 -3.41 -19.71 -7.20
C ALA A 50 -2.92 -19.43 -8.62
N GLU A 51 -2.04 -20.27 -9.15
CA GLU A 51 -1.52 -20.17 -10.51
C GLU A 51 -2.64 -20.22 -11.56
N GLY A 52 -3.57 -21.15 -11.42
CA GLY A 52 -4.76 -21.26 -12.29
C GLY A 52 -5.67 -20.02 -12.27
N LEU A 53 -5.55 -19.18 -11.25
CA LEU A 53 -6.20 -17.87 -11.12
C LEU A 53 -5.30 -16.70 -11.54
N GLU A 54 -4.17 -16.94 -12.18
CA GLU A 54 -3.15 -15.93 -12.52
C GLU A 54 -2.61 -15.18 -11.27
N LEU A 55 -2.52 -15.89 -10.16
CA LEU A 55 -1.98 -15.42 -8.89
C LEU A 55 -0.73 -16.24 -8.53
N ARG A 56 0.11 -15.71 -7.66
CA ARG A 56 1.17 -16.46 -6.96
C ARG A 56 1.09 -16.23 -5.46
N VAL A 57 1.44 -17.23 -4.70
CA VAL A 57 1.65 -17.08 -3.26
C VAL A 57 2.94 -16.30 -3.06
N SER A 58 2.85 -15.17 -2.38
CA SER A 58 4.00 -14.28 -2.10
C SER A 58 4.51 -14.47 -0.69
N ASP A 59 3.62 -14.68 0.27
CA ASP A 59 4.02 -14.84 1.66
C ASP A 59 2.95 -15.62 2.45
N PHE A 60 3.39 -16.16 3.60
CA PHE A 60 2.56 -16.93 4.51
C PHE A 60 2.96 -16.68 5.96
N THR A 61 1.99 -16.31 6.77
CA THR A 61 2.13 -16.17 8.23
C THR A 61 0.87 -16.62 8.96
N GLU A 62 0.89 -16.61 10.28
CA GLU A 62 -0.32 -16.82 11.10
C GLU A 62 -1.39 -15.74 10.88
N ARG A 63 -0.99 -14.57 10.35
CA ARG A 63 -1.90 -13.48 10.00
C ARG A 63 -2.65 -13.70 8.69
N GLY A 64 -2.17 -14.63 7.85
CA GLY A 64 -2.82 -15.00 6.59
C GLY A 64 -1.86 -15.44 5.51
N LEU A 65 -2.45 -15.94 4.42
CA LEU A 65 -1.78 -16.19 3.15
C LEU A 65 -1.87 -14.92 2.30
N VAL A 66 -0.75 -14.46 1.77
CA VAL A 66 -0.70 -13.33 0.85
C VAL A 66 -0.51 -13.84 -0.58
N VAL A 67 -1.52 -13.61 -1.40
CA VAL A 67 -1.46 -13.88 -2.84
C VAL A 67 -1.36 -12.56 -3.59
N VAL A 68 -0.55 -12.55 -4.65
CA VAL A 68 -0.35 -11.39 -5.52
C VAL A 68 -0.55 -11.80 -6.98
N PRO A 69 -0.88 -10.85 -7.88
CA PRO A 69 -0.95 -11.13 -9.31
C PRO A 69 0.34 -11.73 -9.85
N ALA A 70 0.24 -12.76 -10.68
CA ALA A 70 1.39 -13.39 -11.30
C ALA A 70 2.02 -12.50 -12.38
N SER A 71 1.21 -11.64 -13.02
CA SER A 71 1.64 -10.70 -14.06
C SER A 71 0.82 -9.41 -14.02
N ARG A 72 1.23 -8.40 -14.81
CA ARG A 72 0.49 -7.14 -14.95
C ARG A 72 -0.82 -7.30 -15.71
N GLU A 73 -0.95 -8.35 -16.50
CA GLU A 73 -2.13 -8.70 -17.29
C GLU A 73 -3.20 -9.40 -16.47
N SER A 74 -2.83 -9.98 -15.33
CA SER A 74 -3.77 -10.64 -14.41
C SER A 74 -4.94 -9.71 -14.07
N ARG A 75 -6.14 -10.25 -14.04
CA ARG A 75 -7.36 -9.55 -13.64
C ARG A 75 -7.26 -8.99 -12.21
N PHE A 76 -6.45 -9.60 -11.39
CA PHE A 76 -6.21 -9.18 -9.99
C PHE A 76 -5.11 -8.12 -9.87
N ALA A 77 -4.43 -7.78 -10.98
CA ALA A 77 -3.43 -6.71 -10.98
C ALA A 77 -4.12 -5.35 -10.79
N PHE A 78 -3.66 -4.63 -9.77
CA PHE A 78 -4.16 -3.28 -9.51
C PHE A 78 -3.72 -2.31 -10.60
N ARG A 79 -4.67 -1.53 -11.11
CA ARG A 79 -4.43 -0.47 -12.09
C ARG A 79 -4.95 0.86 -11.55
N LEU A 80 -4.21 1.93 -11.76
CA LEU A 80 -4.66 3.28 -11.36
C LEU A 80 -5.98 3.68 -12.05
N THR A 81 -6.26 3.12 -13.23
CA THR A 81 -7.53 3.31 -13.96
C THR A 81 -8.73 2.70 -13.24
N ASP A 82 -8.51 1.74 -12.33
CA ASP A 82 -9.58 1.12 -11.53
C ASP A 82 -10.09 2.07 -10.45
N ILE A 83 -9.23 3.03 -10.01
CA ILE A 83 -9.65 4.09 -9.08
C ILE A 83 -10.54 5.10 -9.80
N ARG A 84 -10.14 5.51 -11.01
CA ARG A 84 -10.89 6.44 -11.84
C ARG A 84 -10.49 6.30 -13.30
N THR A 85 -11.47 6.16 -14.17
CA THR A 85 -11.27 6.20 -15.63
C THR A 85 -10.97 7.63 -16.09
N GLY A 86 -10.14 7.76 -17.14
CA GLY A 86 -9.89 9.07 -17.77
C GLY A 86 -9.00 10.03 -16.97
N MET A 87 -8.22 9.53 -15.98
CA MET A 87 -7.21 10.37 -15.33
C MET A 87 -6.11 10.77 -16.30
N PRO A 88 -5.76 12.07 -16.40
CA PRO A 88 -4.61 12.52 -17.16
C PRO A 88 -3.29 12.07 -16.50
N PRO A 89 -2.17 12.04 -17.25
CA PRO A 89 -0.89 11.50 -16.77
C PRO A 89 -0.41 12.14 -15.45
N GLU A 90 -0.53 13.44 -15.29
CA GLU A 90 -0.13 14.17 -14.09
C GLU A 90 -0.92 13.72 -12.85
N GLN A 91 -2.21 13.46 -12.99
CA GLN A 91 -3.02 12.95 -11.88
C GLN A 91 -2.66 11.50 -11.53
N LYS A 92 -2.34 10.66 -12.52
CA LYS A 92 -1.87 9.30 -12.28
C LYS A 92 -0.54 9.28 -11.54
N ALA A 93 0.41 10.12 -11.97
CA ALA A 93 1.69 10.27 -11.31
C ALA A 93 1.54 10.82 -9.88
N ALA A 94 0.70 11.85 -9.68
CA ALA A 94 0.40 12.39 -8.36
C ALA A 94 -0.23 11.35 -7.42
N LEU A 95 -1.14 10.51 -7.93
CA LEU A 95 -1.78 9.45 -7.15
C LEU A 95 -0.77 8.36 -6.78
N LEU A 96 0.14 7.99 -7.68
CA LEU A 96 1.23 7.07 -7.38
C LEU A 96 2.13 7.63 -6.27
N LEU A 97 2.52 8.91 -6.37
CA LEU A 97 3.31 9.58 -5.33
C LEU A 97 2.59 9.60 -3.97
N ALA A 98 1.25 9.77 -3.97
CA ALA A 98 0.47 9.68 -2.74
C ALA A 98 0.51 8.28 -2.10
N HIS A 99 0.42 7.20 -2.89
CA HIS A 99 0.56 5.83 -2.37
C HIS A 99 1.95 5.59 -1.78
N VAL A 100 3.00 6.05 -2.45
CA VAL A 100 4.39 5.90 -1.98
C VAL A 100 4.63 6.72 -0.71
N ALA A 101 4.12 7.96 -0.64
CA ALA A 101 4.22 8.79 0.55
C ALA A 101 3.51 8.16 1.76
N ILE A 102 2.31 7.59 1.58
CA ILE A 102 1.59 6.86 2.63
C ILE A 102 2.42 5.67 3.12
N ALA A 103 2.95 4.88 2.19
CA ALA A 103 3.78 3.71 2.52
C ALA A 103 5.04 4.09 3.30
N SER A 104 5.72 5.19 2.93
CA SER A 104 6.95 5.64 3.60
C SER A 104 6.72 6.19 5.01
N VAL A 105 5.53 6.70 5.32
CA VAL A 105 5.18 7.08 6.70
C VAL A 105 5.11 5.85 7.61
N PHE A 106 4.56 4.75 7.11
CA PHE A 106 4.46 3.51 7.89
C PHE A 106 5.81 2.76 7.98
N PHE A 107 6.60 2.79 6.92
CA PHE A 107 7.87 2.11 6.83
C PHE A 107 8.96 3.12 6.42
N PRO A 108 9.42 3.97 7.36
CA PRO A 108 10.37 5.04 7.06
C PRO A 108 11.80 4.54 6.78
N THR A 109 12.08 3.26 7.04
CA THR A 109 13.36 2.60 6.74
C THR A 109 13.16 1.26 6.08
N THR A 110 14.16 0.80 5.33
CA THR A 110 14.15 -0.53 4.71
C THR A 110 14.20 -1.61 5.78
N GLU A 111 14.98 -1.41 6.86
CA GLU A 111 15.06 -2.34 7.99
C GLU A 111 13.68 -2.53 8.64
N GLY A 112 12.92 -1.44 8.85
CA GLY A 112 11.56 -1.53 9.40
C GLY A 112 10.58 -2.25 8.46
N LEU A 113 10.82 -2.20 7.14
CA LEU A 113 10.04 -2.97 6.18
C LEU A 113 10.39 -4.47 6.24
N GLU A 114 11.65 -4.82 6.44
CA GLU A 114 12.15 -6.20 6.48
C GLU A 114 11.94 -6.87 7.84
N ASP A 115 11.98 -6.12 8.93
CA ASP A 115 11.78 -6.62 10.30
C ASP A 115 10.31 -6.97 10.55
N GLU A 116 9.99 -8.24 10.69
CA GLU A 116 8.64 -8.71 11.01
C GLU A 116 8.14 -8.29 12.40
N GLY A 117 9.05 -8.02 13.33
CA GLY A 117 8.75 -7.51 14.67
C GLY A 117 8.39 -6.03 14.67
N TYR A 118 8.77 -5.28 13.64
CA TYR A 118 8.44 -3.87 13.54
C TYR A 118 6.94 -3.66 13.37
N THR A 119 6.33 -2.91 14.27
CA THR A 119 4.91 -2.57 14.23
C THR A 119 4.74 -1.08 13.96
N PRO A 120 4.31 -0.70 12.74
CA PRO A 120 4.08 0.70 12.41
C PRO A 120 2.99 1.33 13.30
N ARG A 121 3.20 2.56 13.71
CA ARG A 121 2.19 3.31 14.48
C ARG A 121 1.05 3.76 13.56
N PRO A 122 -0.18 3.93 14.11
CA PRO A 122 -1.24 4.60 13.38
C PRO A 122 -0.81 6.01 12.95
N ALA A 123 -1.18 6.40 11.74
CA ALA A 123 -0.84 7.71 11.19
C ALA A 123 -2.07 8.45 10.66
N SER A 124 -2.02 9.78 10.70
CA SER A 124 -3.12 10.66 10.32
C SER A 124 -3.01 11.15 8.87
N VAL A 125 -4.12 11.61 8.32
CA VAL A 125 -4.15 12.25 6.99
C VAL A 125 -3.17 13.42 6.90
N ALA A 126 -3.03 14.20 7.99
CA ALA A 126 -2.06 15.30 8.05
C ALA A 126 -0.61 14.81 7.87
N GLN A 127 -0.22 13.73 8.53
CA GLN A 127 1.13 13.16 8.39
C GLN A 127 1.39 12.67 6.95
N PHE A 128 0.42 12.04 6.32
CA PHE A 128 0.55 11.60 4.92
C PHE A 128 0.64 12.78 3.95
N ARG A 129 -0.13 13.83 4.18
CA ARG A 129 -0.06 15.08 3.41
C ARG A 129 1.36 15.68 3.49
N ASP A 130 1.90 15.80 4.70
CA ASP A 130 3.21 16.40 4.92
C ASP A 130 4.32 15.54 4.29
N ALA A 131 4.19 14.21 4.34
CA ALA A 131 5.08 13.28 3.66
C ALA A 131 5.00 13.44 2.12
N LEU A 132 3.80 13.60 1.55
CA LEU A 132 3.63 13.81 0.11
C LEU A 132 4.28 15.12 -0.35
N TYR A 133 4.14 16.20 0.42
CA TYR A 133 4.83 17.46 0.11
C TYR A 133 6.35 17.33 0.20
N GLY A 134 6.84 16.65 1.23
CA GLY A 134 8.27 16.40 1.39
C GLY A 134 8.82 15.59 0.21
N LEU A 135 8.11 14.55 -0.21
CA LEU A 135 8.47 13.73 -1.37
C LEU A 135 8.48 14.56 -2.67
N ALA A 136 7.42 15.33 -2.94
CA ALA A 136 7.29 16.13 -4.14
C ALA A 136 8.43 17.18 -4.25
N ARG A 137 8.75 17.87 -3.12
CA ARG A 137 9.85 18.82 -3.06
C ARG A 137 11.20 18.14 -3.30
N ARG A 138 11.45 16.99 -2.66
CA ARG A 138 12.71 16.25 -2.82
C ARG A 138 12.92 15.79 -4.26
N LEU A 139 11.89 15.26 -4.90
CA LEU A 139 11.96 14.83 -6.30
C LEU A 139 12.31 16.02 -7.22
N LYS A 140 11.73 17.20 -6.97
CA LYS A 140 12.03 18.41 -7.71
C LYS A 140 13.49 18.88 -7.51
N GLU A 141 14.01 18.78 -6.29
CA GLU A 141 15.40 19.15 -5.98
C GLU A 141 16.43 18.16 -6.56
N THR A 142 16.03 16.92 -6.79
CA THR A 142 16.88 15.84 -7.33
C THR A 142 16.81 15.78 -8.87
N GLU A 143 16.06 16.65 -9.50
CA GLU A 143 15.90 16.73 -10.95
C GLU A 143 17.26 16.92 -11.63
N GLY A 144 17.69 15.92 -12.41
CA GLY A 144 18.99 15.91 -13.10
C GLY A 144 19.99 14.83 -12.63
N VAL A 145 19.73 14.13 -11.51
CA VAL A 145 20.65 13.11 -10.98
C VAL A 145 20.26 11.67 -11.35
N GLU A 146 18.96 11.39 -11.57
CA GLU A 146 18.44 10.07 -11.96
C GLU A 146 17.41 10.18 -13.09
N VAL A 147 17.90 10.14 -14.34
CA VAL A 147 17.18 10.61 -15.54
C VAL A 147 15.91 9.83 -15.93
N GLU A 148 15.82 8.54 -15.73
CA GLU A 148 14.69 7.76 -16.29
C GLU A 148 13.41 7.77 -15.42
N MET A 149 13.51 7.60 -14.10
CA MET A 149 12.33 7.59 -13.21
C MET A 149 11.75 8.99 -12.96
N THR A 150 12.59 10.01 -13.02
CA THR A 150 12.20 11.40 -12.79
C THR A 150 11.31 11.94 -13.89
N GLN A 151 11.56 11.62 -15.16
CA GLN A 151 10.78 12.13 -16.29
C GLN A 151 9.32 11.65 -16.28
N GLU A 152 9.06 10.38 -15.93
CA GLU A 152 7.69 9.84 -15.87
C GLU A 152 6.89 10.41 -14.69
N LEU A 153 7.56 10.78 -13.59
CA LEU A 153 6.93 11.28 -12.37
C LEU A 153 6.90 12.81 -12.28
N ALA A 154 7.68 13.51 -13.11
CA ALA A 154 7.76 14.98 -13.12
C ALA A 154 6.37 15.65 -13.19
N PRO A 155 5.45 15.23 -14.08
CA PRO A 155 4.11 15.83 -14.11
C PRO A 155 3.37 15.68 -12.77
N GLY A 156 3.65 14.62 -12.00
CA GLY A 156 2.99 14.34 -10.73
C GLY A 156 3.42 15.28 -9.61
N TRP A 157 4.71 15.50 -9.41
CA TRP A 157 5.15 16.40 -8.33
C TRP A 157 4.92 17.88 -8.68
N GLU A 158 5.04 18.27 -9.94
CA GLU A 158 4.65 19.61 -10.39
C GLU A 158 3.17 19.85 -10.13
N TYR A 159 2.33 18.88 -10.47
CA TYR A 159 0.91 18.95 -10.20
C TYR A 159 0.62 19.08 -8.71
N ILE A 160 1.20 18.23 -7.85
CA ILE A 160 1.02 18.31 -6.39
C ILE A 160 1.43 19.67 -5.84
N THR A 161 2.56 20.23 -6.28
CA THR A 161 3.05 21.53 -5.80
C THR A 161 2.18 22.70 -6.26
N SER A 162 1.44 22.54 -7.34
CA SER A 162 0.49 23.56 -7.85
C SER A 162 -0.87 23.53 -7.14
N LEU A 163 -1.21 22.45 -6.44
CA LEU A 163 -2.51 22.28 -5.81
C LEU A 163 -2.61 23.00 -4.45
N PRO A 164 -3.79 23.49 -4.08
CA PRO A 164 -4.05 23.92 -2.72
C PRO A 164 -3.97 22.74 -1.75
N VAL A 165 -3.64 23.02 -0.50
CA VAL A 165 -3.54 21.99 0.56
C VAL A 165 -4.87 21.25 0.71
N ALA A 166 -5.96 22.00 0.89
CA ALA A 166 -7.32 21.48 1.01
C ALA A 166 -8.30 22.46 0.39
N VAL A 167 -9.47 21.97 0.00
CA VAL A 167 -10.61 22.78 -0.44
C VAL A 167 -11.67 22.73 0.65
N PRO A 168 -11.91 23.82 1.39
CA PRO A 168 -12.76 23.81 2.58
C PRO A 168 -14.22 23.39 2.34
N THR A 169 -14.72 23.59 1.12
CA THR A 169 -16.11 23.28 0.73
C THR A 169 -16.28 21.89 0.12
N ALA A 170 -15.21 21.13 -0.07
CA ALA A 170 -15.29 19.82 -0.69
C ALA A 170 -15.76 18.77 0.34
N GLN A 171 -17.00 18.33 0.24
CA GLN A 171 -17.54 17.23 1.06
C GLN A 171 -16.97 15.85 0.66
N ARG A 172 -16.26 15.73 -0.45
CA ARG A 172 -15.66 14.49 -0.96
C ARG A 172 -14.21 14.73 -1.35
N ALA A 173 -13.40 13.67 -1.27
CA ALA A 173 -12.04 13.68 -1.79
C ALA A 173 -12.04 14.10 -3.26
N ALA A 174 -11.40 15.23 -3.57
CA ALA A 174 -11.39 15.81 -4.89
C ALA A 174 -9.95 15.90 -5.41
N PHE A 175 -9.76 15.70 -6.70
CA PHE A 175 -8.45 15.82 -7.38
C PHE A 175 -7.93 17.27 -7.48
N ASN A 176 -8.56 18.21 -6.81
CA ASN A 176 -8.20 19.62 -6.80
C ASN A 176 -7.50 20.06 -5.50
N SER A 177 -7.07 19.11 -4.68
CA SER A 177 -6.29 19.39 -3.47
C SER A 177 -5.38 18.23 -3.09
N VAL A 178 -4.29 18.54 -2.39
CA VAL A 178 -3.34 17.52 -1.92
C VAL A 178 -4.01 16.55 -0.95
N VAL A 179 -4.80 17.04 -0.01
CA VAL A 179 -5.58 16.21 0.92
C VAL A 179 -6.56 15.32 0.16
N GLY A 180 -7.12 15.79 -0.95
CA GLY A 180 -7.99 15.00 -1.81
C GLY A 180 -7.28 13.78 -2.41
N PHE A 181 -6.04 13.95 -2.91
CA PHE A 181 -5.23 12.84 -3.40
C PHE A 181 -4.88 11.84 -2.29
N ILE A 182 -4.49 12.33 -1.12
CA ILE A 182 -4.20 11.47 0.04
C ILE A 182 -5.44 10.66 0.42
N ARG A 183 -6.61 11.29 0.56
CA ARG A 183 -7.85 10.58 0.92
C ARG A 183 -8.26 9.55 -0.13
N LEU A 184 -8.06 9.86 -1.41
CA LEU A 184 -8.33 8.93 -2.50
C LEU A 184 -7.41 7.71 -2.43
N ALA A 185 -6.11 7.92 -2.24
CA ALA A 185 -5.14 6.84 -2.07
C ALA A 185 -5.44 5.99 -0.82
N LEU A 186 -5.73 6.62 0.33
CA LEU A 186 -6.11 5.94 1.57
C LEU A 186 -7.38 5.10 1.39
N GLY A 187 -8.41 5.65 0.74
CA GLY A 187 -9.65 4.94 0.44
C GLY A 187 -9.40 3.71 -0.43
N ASN A 188 -8.60 3.85 -1.48
CA ASN A 188 -8.21 2.75 -2.34
C ASN A 188 -7.41 1.68 -1.57
N MET A 189 -6.39 2.08 -0.81
CA MET A 189 -5.58 1.15 -0.02
C MET A 189 -6.43 0.41 1.04
N ALA A 190 -7.40 1.09 1.66
CA ALA A 190 -8.31 0.47 2.62
C ALA A 190 -9.26 -0.54 1.95
N GLN A 191 -9.84 -0.20 0.78
CA GLN A 191 -10.68 -1.11 0.00
C GLN A 191 -9.93 -2.37 -0.45
N ASN A 192 -8.65 -2.24 -0.75
CA ASN A 192 -7.77 -3.36 -1.12
C ASN A 192 -7.17 -4.10 0.08
N GLY A 193 -7.61 -3.78 1.31
CA GLY A 193 -7.18 -4.46 2.52
C GLY A 193 -5.71 -4.21 2.90
N LEU A 194 -5.13 -3.10 2.45
CA LEU A 194 -3.76 -2.70 2.78
C LEU A 194 -3.72 -1.85 4.06
N LEU A 195 -4.79 -1.12 4.33
CA LEU A 195 -4.95 -0.25 5.49
C LEU A 195 -6.23 -0.56 6.25
N LEU A 196 -6.24 -0.26 7.52
CA LEU A 196 -7.41 -0.22 8.39
C LEU A 196 -7.65 1.24 8.81
N LEU A 197 -8.85 1.74 8.59
CA LEU A 197 -9.31 3.00 9.17
C LEU A 197 -9.71 2.74 10.62
N ASN A 198 -8.93 3.25 11.58
CA ASN A 198 -9.17 3.03 13.01
C ASN A 198 -10.17 4.01 13.58
N ARG A 199 -10.06 5.26 13.14
CA ARG A 199 -10.90 6.35 13.62
C ARG A 199 -11.21 7.28 12.46
N ASP A 200 -12.47 7.38 12.12
CA ASP A 200 -12.98 8.33 11.15
C ASP A 200 -13.49 9.57 11.90
N THR A 201 -12.75 10.65 11.79
CA THR A 201 -13.14 11.98 12.32
C THR A 201 -13.62 12.89 11.20
N GLY A 202 -13.61 12.39 9.94
CA GLY A 202 -13.99 13.16 8.76
C GLY A 202 -13.00 14.25 8.35
N ASP A 203 -11.94 14.45 9.12
CA ASP A 203 -10.93 15.49 8.95
C ASP A 203 -9.50 14.89 8.78
N ASP A 204 -8.49 15.74 8.89
CA ASP A 204 -7.08 15.37 8.76
C ASP A 204 -6.54 14.57 9.97
N ALA A 205 -7.34 14.43 11.04
CA ALA A 205 -7.02 13.65 12.23
C ALA A 205 -7.49 12.18 12.13
N ALA A 206 -8.19 11.79 11.06
CA ALA A 206 -8.54 10.40 10.80
C ALA A 206 -7.29 9.52 10.80
N LEU A 207 -7.33 8.39 11.53
CA LEU A 207 -6.18 7.52 11.78
C LEU A 207 -6.29 6.22 10.99
N TYR A 208 -5.17 5.83 10.40
CA TYR A 208 -5.01 4.59 9.65
C TYR A 208 -3.87 3.75 10.20
N THR A 209 -4.03 2.42 10.13
CA THR A 209 -2.98 1.44 10.48
C THR A 209 -2.71 0.54 9.27
N PRO A 210 -1.46 0.24 8.94
CA PRO A 210 -1.15 -0.68 7.86
C PRO A 210 -1.45 -2.11 8.27
N ARG A 211 -1.95 -2.90 7.32
CA ARG A 211 -2.06 -4.35 7.46
C ARG A 211 -0.80 -5.05 6.96
N TYR A 212 -0.59 -6.28 7.38
CA TYR A 212 0.54 -7.10 6.97
C TYR A 212 0.69 -7.19 5.43
N ARG A 213 -0.44 -7.28 4.72
CA ARG A 213 -0.46 -7.30 3.24
C ARG A 213 0.27 -6.09 2.62
N LEU A 214 0.18 -4.90 3.21
CA LEU A 214 0.92 -3.73 2.70
C LEU A 214 2.43 -3.97 2.74
N ARG A 215 2.96 -4.50 3.84
CA ARG A 215 4.39 -4.83 3.98
C ARG A 215 4.85 -5.79 2.88
N VAL A 216 4.11 -6.89 2.68
CA VAL A 216 4.44 -7.88 1.65
C VAL A 216 4.45 -7.26 0.27
N GLN A 217 3.42 -6.48 -0.06
CA GLN A 217 3.37 -5.80 -1.36
C GLN A 217 4.51 -4.81 -1.57
N LEU A 218 4.93 -4.08 -0.53
CA LEU A 218 6.06 -3.14 -0.64
C LEU A 218 7.39 -3.86 -0.88
N ARG A 219 7.60 -5.04 -0.30
CA ARG A 219 8.79 -5.88 -0.56
C ARG A 219 8.86 -6.33 -2.03
N GLU A 220 7.70 -6.56 -2.66
CA GLU A 220 7.56 -7.02 -4.04
C GLU A 220 7.58 -5.89 -5.08
N LEU A 221 7.46 -4.63 -4.65
CA LEU A 221 7.37 -3.50 -5.58
C LEU A 221 8.69 -3.24 -6.32
N ALA A 222 8.60 -3.16 -7.65
CA ALA A 222 9.69 -2.72 -8.51
C ALA A 222 10.11 -1.24 -8.29
N LEU A 223 9.33 -0.48 -7.51
CA LEU A 223 9.54 0.94 -7.21
C LEU A 223 10.47 1.17 -6.00
N ARG A 224 11.39 0.28 -5.72
CA ARG A 224 12.27 0.33 -4.54
C ARG A 224 12.98 1.68 -4.42
N ARG A 225 13.52 2.21 -5.52
CA ARG A 225 14.21 3.52 -5.53
C ARG A 225 13.30 4.69 -5.16
N LEU A 226 12.08 4.73 -5.72
CA LEU A 226 11.12 5.78 -5.38
C LEU A 226 10.72 5.72 -3.90
N PHE A 227 10.57 4.50 -3.38
CA PHE A 227 10.28 4.30 -1.97
C PHE A 227 11.43 4.75 -1.07
N GLU A 228 12.68 4.48 -1.42
CA GLU A 228 13.89 4.97 -0.71
C GLU A 228 13.97 6.51 -0.69
N VAL A 229 13.64 7.17 -1.81
CA VAL A 229 13.56 8.65 -1.85
C VAL A 229 12.47 9.17 -0.93
N ALA A 230 11.31 8.55 -0.92
CA ALA A 230 10.21 8.92 -0.03
C ALA A 230 10.56 8.71 1.45
N GLN A 231 11.23 7.62 1.80
CA GLN A 231 11.72 7.36 3.15
C GLN A 231 12.70 8.43 3.64
N ARG A 232 13.61 8.88 2.78
CA ARG A 232 14.55 9.98 3.11
C ARG A 232 13.79 11.28 3.39
N ALA A 233 12.83 11.63 2.53
CA ALA A 233 12.01 12.83 2.71
C ALA A 233 11.23 12.84 4.03
N VAL A 234 10.68 11.68 4.44
CA VAL A 234 9.95 11.54 5.72
C VAL A 234 10.89 11.73 6.90
N ARG A 235 12.10 11.13 6.87
CA ARG A 235 13.08 11.26 7.98
C ARG A 235 13.55 12.69 8.16
N GLU A 236 13.91 13.37 7.08
CA GLU A 236 14.34 14.78 7.14
C GLU A 236 13.25 15.70 7.69
N ASN A 237 11.99 15.48 7.30
CA ASN A 237 10.88 16.26 7.86
C ASN A 237 10.70 16.00 9.38
N ALA A 238 10.95 14.78 9.86
CA ALA A 238 10.87 14.45 11.28
C ALA A 238 12.00 15.13 12.09
N GLU A 239 13.23 15.23 11.54
CA GLU A 239 14.36 15.91 12.18
C GLU A 239 14.13 17.42 12.30
N ILE A 240 13.57 18.05 11.26
CA ILE A 240 13.26 19.50 11.26
C ILE A 240 12.17 19.82 12.29
N ASN A 241 11.22 18.93 12.52
CA ASN A 241 10.08 19.13 13.42
C ASN A 241 10.36 18.70 14.87
N THR A 242 11.55 18.16 15.18
CA THR A 242 11.95 17.84 16.56
C THR A 242 12.48 19.11 17.22
N PRO A 243 11.79 19.68 18.23
CA PRO A 243 12.29 20.85 18.94
C PRO A 243 13.61 20.49 19.61
N LEU A 244 14.64 21.28 19.35
CA LEU A 244 15.90 21.22 20.11
C LEU A 244 15.60 21.41 21.60
N THR A 245 15.48 20.32 22.32
CA THR A 245 15.48 20.34 23.79
C THR A 245 16.87 20.82 24.24
N ARG A 246 16.93 22.09 24.60
CA ARG A 246 18.03 22.66 25.39
C ARG A 246 17.75 22.47 26.88
#